data_28ee3c04c5245befda218981fc40de0c
#
_entry.id   28ee3c04c5245befda218981fc40de0c
#
_cell.length_a   1.000
_cell.length_b   1.000
_cell.length_c   1.000
_cell.angle_alpha   90.00
_cell.angle_beta   90.00
_cell.angle_gamma   90.00
#
_symmetry.space_group_name_H-M   'P 1'
#
loop_
_entity.id
_entity.type
_entity.pdbx_description
1 polymer ?
#
loop_
_entity_poly.entity_id
_entity_poly.type
_entity_poly.pdbx_seq_one_letter_code
_entity_poly.pdbx_strand_id
1 'polypeptide(L)'
;MYPKLLIDAKKVEDNVRAVVALCAEHGLRVVGVSKDVCCDPHIARAMVAGGVSAIADSRVDNLLRIQDLDIEKWLIRTPAPSDAARIVACCDLSLNSEEATIRALDAAAREAGCVHKVVLMYDLGDLREGFVDADELLAAAKLSMELPNIELAGVGANLNCLSFVQPDAEKMAELIRVANLVKTEYGLGDDFIVTGGNSASIHMMMT
;
A
#
# COMPACT_ATOMS: atom_id res chain seq x y z
N MET A 1 1.92 26.84 28.94
CA MET A 1 1.38 25.48 28.71
C MET A 1 1.20 25.35 27.19
N TYR A 2 1.83 24.38 26.55
CA TYR A 2 1.64 24.16 25.10
C TYR A 2 0.37 23.35 24.85
N PRO A 3 -0.29 23.50 23.68
CA PRO A 3 -1.37 22.61 23.26
C PRO A 3 -0.91 21.16 23.31
N LYS A 4 -1.76 20.25 23.77
CA LYS A 4 -1.47 18.80 23.85
C LYS A 4 -2.55 18.04 23.11
N LEU A 5 -2.14 17.05 22.29
CA LEU A 5 -3.00 16.02 21.75
C LEU A 5 -2.88 14.79 22.66
N LEU A 6 -4.00 14.34 23.24
CA LEU A 6 -4.06 13.10 24.01
C LEU A 6 -4.66 12.01 23.13
N ILE A 7 -3.93 10.92 22.94
CA ILE A 7 -4.36 9.76 22.17
C ILE A 7 -4.52 8.58 23.13
N ASP A 8 -5.71 7.98 23.12
CA ASP A 8 -6.02 6.77 23.88
C ASP A 8 -5.70 5.55 23.01
N ALA A 9 -4.57 4.91 23.28
CA ALA A 9 -4.10 3.74 22.52
C ALA A 9 -5.11 2.56 22.58
N LYS A 10 -5.85 2.41 23.70
CA LYS A 10 -6.86 1.36 23.81
C LYS A 10 -8.03 1.60 22.86
N LYS A 11 -8.47 2.85 22.72
CA LYS A 11 -9.52 3.21 21.76
C LYS A 11 -9.05 3.02 20.32
N VAL A 12 -7.77 3.31 20.01
CA VAL A 12 -7.19 3.02 18.68
C VAL A 12 -7.26 1.53 18.41
N GLU A 13 -6.78 0.69 19.34
CA GLU A 13 -6.85 -0.77 19.23
C GLU A 13 -8.28 -1.28 19.00
N ASP A 14 -9.24 -0.80 19.80
CA ASP A 14 -10.63 -1.25 19.72
C ASP A 14 -11.30 -0.83 18.40
N ASN A 15 -11.03 0.41 17.92
CA ASN A 15 -11.50 0.89 16.62
C ASN A 15 -10.90 0.08 15.45
N VAL A 16 -9.61 -0.20 15.50
CA VAL A 16 -8.92 -1.02 14.49
C VAL A 16 -9.52 -2.43 14.47
N ARG A 17 -9.72 -3.04 15.64
CA ARG A 17 -10.33 -4.37 15.73
C ARG A 17 -11.73 -4.41 15.13
N ALA A 18 -12.54 -3.38 15.34
CA ALA A 18 -13.86 -3.29 14.74
C ALA A 18 -13.81 -3.20 13.22
N VAL A 19 -12.90 -2.37 12.67
CA VAL A 19 -12.72 -2.25 11.20
C VAL A 19 -12.16 -3.54 10.60
N VAL A 20 -11.19 -4.18 11.25
CA VAL A 20 -10.62 -5.46 10.81
C VAL A 20 -11.71 -6.54 10.77
N ALA A 21 -12.55 -6.62 11.80
CA ALA A 21 -13.65 -7.58 11.84
C ALA A 21 -14.66 -7.35 10.70
N LEU A 22 -15.07 -6.10 10.48
CA LEU A 22 -15.96 -5.74 9.37
C LEU A 22 -15.36 -6.11 8.02
N CYS A 23 -14.10 -5.77 7.77
CA CYS A 23 -13.43 -6.09 6.50
C CYS A 23 -13.28 -7.61 6.31
N ALA A 24 -13.01 -8.36 7.37
CA ALA A 24 -12.88 -9.81 7.31
C ALA A 24 -14.17 -10.53 6.89
N GLU A 25 -15.35 -10.00 7.23
CA GLU A 25 -16.65 -10.52 6.76
C GLU A 25 -16.77 -10.48 5.23
N HIS A 26 -16.01 -9.58 4.57
CA HIS A 26 -15.94 -9.44 3.11
C HIS A 26 -14.66 -10.04 2.51
N GLY A 27 -13.88 -10.82 3.27
CA GLY A 27 -12.62 -11.41 2.80
C GLY A 27 -11.50 -10.40 2.58
N LEU A 28 -11.58 -9.20 3.17
CA LEU A 28 -10.61 -8.13 3.01
C LEU A 28 -9.64 -8.07 4.19
N ARG A 29 -8.38 -7.80 3.89
CA ARG A 29 -7.34 -7.49 4.90
C ARG A 29 -7.20 -5.98 5.07
N VAL A 30 -6.83 -5.54 6.26
CA VAL A 30 -6.65 -4.13 6.60
C VAL A 30 -5.18 -3.82 6.80
N VAL A 31 -4.69 -2.82 6.07
CA VAL A 31 -3.38 -2.20 6.28
C VAL A 31 -3.57 -0.91 7.06
N GLY A 32 -2.92 -0.80 8.22
CA GLY A 32 -3.02 0.37 9.09
C GLY A 32 -2.16 1.53 8.59
N VAL A 33 -2.78 2.65 8.20
CA VAL A 33 -2.06 3.83 7.71
C VAL A 33 -1.75 4.79 8.86
N SER A 34 -0.47 5.02 9.14
CA SER A 34 0.05 5.75 10.31
C SER A 34 0.54 7.17 10.03
N LYS A 35 0.40 7.66 8.79
CA LYS A 35 0.97 8.94 8.35
C LYS A 35 0.52 10.16 9.17
N ASP A 36 -0.74 10.16 9.64
CA ASP A 36 -1.31 11.30 10.37
C ASP A 36 -0.72 11.48 11.77
N VAL A 37 -0.10 10.42 12.30
CA VAL A 37 0.58 10.38 13.59
C VAL A 37 2.07 10.13 13.45
N CYS A 38 2.64 10.33 12.25
CA CYS A 38 4.07 10.15 11.95
C CYS A 38 4.60 8.79 12.39
N CYS A 39 3.81 7.74 12.25
CA CYS A 39 4.12 6.38 12.68
C CYS A 39 4.62 6.31 14.13
N ASP A 40 3.91 6.98 15.05
CA ASP A 40 4.25 6.89 16.49
C ASP A 40 4.23 5.42 16.93
N PRO A 41 5.32 4.92 17.56
CA PRO A 41 5.44 3.50 17.89
C PRO A 41 4.36 2.97 18.85
N HIS A 42 3.81 3.81 19.73
CA HIS A 42 2.72 3.39 20.65
C HIS A 42 1.41 3.20 19.88
N ILE A 43 1.15 4.08 18.91
CA ILE A 43 -0.04 3.99 18.07
C ILE A 43 0.10 2.83 17.08
N ALA A 44 1.28 2.65 16.48
CA ALA A 44 1.54 1.52 15.59
C ALA A 44 1.34 0.18 16.33
N ARG A 45 1.85 0.04 17.57
CA ARG A 45 1.59 -1.16 18.40
C ARG A 45 0.10 -1.38 18.69
N ALA A 46 -0.65 -0.31 18.93
CA ALA A 46 -2.10 -0.42 19.12
C ALA A 46 -2.82 -0.88 17.85
N MET A 47 -2.38 -0.41 16.66
CA MET A 47 -2.90 -0.90 15.37
C MET A 47 -2.60 -2.39 15.17
N VAL A 48 -1.37 -2.83 15.46
CA VAL A 48 -0.97 -4.25 15.39
C VAL A 48 -1.82 -5.09 16.34
N ALA A 49 -2.00 -4.65 17.59
CA ALA A 49 -2.86 -5.33 18.57
C ALA A 49 -4.34 -5.38 18.15
N GLY A 50 -4.78 -4.41 17.33
CA GLY A 50 -6.10 -4.38 16.69
C GLY A 50 -6.26 -5.36 15.53
N GLY A 51 -5.16 -5.91 14.98
CA GLY A 51 -5.18 -6.98 13.99
C GLY A 51 -4.96 -6.53 12.54
N VAL A 52 -4.33 -5.37 12.30
CA VAL A 52 -3.91 -5.01 10.94
C VAL A 52 -2.89 -6.00 10.38
N SER A 53 -2.89 -6.22 9.07
CA SER A 53 -1.96 -7.13 8.40
C SER A 53 -0.60 -6.50 8.07
N ALA A 54 -0.54 -5.19 7.99
CA ALA A 54 0.67 -4.41 7.77
C ALA A 54 0.50 -3.00 8.31
N ILE A 55 1.61 -2.28 8.53
CA ILE A 55 1.61 -0.84 8.79
C ILE A 55 2.13 -0.11 7.56
N ALA A 56 1.42 0.95 7.16
CA ALA A 56 1.79 1.76 6.02
C ALA A 56 1.99 3.23 6.40
N ASP A 57 2.96 3.86 5.75
CA ASP A 57 3.20 5.29 5.90
C ASP A 57 3.68 5.89 4.57
N SER A 58 3.54 7.19 4.43
CA SER A 58 3.98 7.96 3.26
C SER A 58 5.46 8.37 3.31
N ARG A 59 6.17 8.10 4.41
CA ARG A 59 7.56 8.50 4.63
C ARG A 59 8.39 7.35 5.18
N VAL A 60 9.54 7.13 4.55
CA VAL A 60 10.54 6.17 5.02
C VAL A 60 10.98 6.46 6.45
N ASP A 61 11.21 7.74 6.79
CA ASP A 61 11.63 8.15 8.15
C ASP A 61 10.59 7.79 9.22
N ASN A 62 9.32 7.75 8.88
CA ASN A 62 8.27 7.33 9.79
C ASN A 62 8.33 5.80 10.00
N LEU A 63 8.48 5.02 8.93
CA LEU A 63 8.57 3.55 9.00
C LEU A 63 9.84 3.07 9.73
N LEU A 64 10.93 3.83 9.65
CA LEU A 64 12.15 3.56 10.42
C LEU A 64 11.91 3.58 11.94
N ARG A 65 10.90 4.30 12.43
CA ARG A 65 10.58 4.37 13.87
C ARG A 65 9.99 3.09 14.44
N ILE A 66 9.56 2.17 13.58
CA ILE A 66 8.90 0.91 13.96
C ILE A 66 9.64 -0.33 13.41
N GLN A 67 10.94 -0.23 13.16
CA GLN A 67 11.74 -1.35 12.66
C GLN A 67 11.78 -2.54 13.63
N ASP A 68 11.57 -2.29 14.92
CA ASP A 68 11.48 -3.29 15.97
C ASP A 68 10.15 -4.06 16.01
N LEU A 69 9.13 -3.61 15.25
CA LEU A 69 7.86 -4.33 15.17
C LEU A 69 7.91 -5.44 14.13
N ASP A 70 7.50 -6.64 14.54
CA ASP A 70 7.36 -7.81 13.65
C ASP A 70 6.03 -7.70 12.88
N ILE A 71 6.04 -6.86 11.84
CA ILE A 71 4.91 -6.63 10.93
C ILE A 71 5.44 -6.08 9.61
N GLU A 72 4.79 -6.40 8.49
CA GLU A 72 5.12 -5.81 7.19
C GLU A 72 4.96 -4.29 7.20
N LYS A 73 5.90 -3.60 6.57
CA LYS A 73 5.96 -2.14 6.44
C LYS A 73 5.82 -1.73 4.99
N TRP A 74 4.77 -0.98 4.68
CA TRP A 74 4.45 -0.58 3.31
C TRP A 74 4.68 0.92 3.11
N LEU A 75 5.43 1.27 2.08
CA LEU A 75 5.55 2.66 1.64
C LEU A 75 4.43 2.97 0.65
N ILE A 76 3.48 3.83 1.06
CA ILE A 76 2.28 4.16 0.27
C ILE A 76 2.37 5.50 -0.47
N ARG A 77 3.55 6.06 -0.60
CA ARG A 77 3.85 7.19 -1.48
C ARG A 77 4.73 6.69 -2.60
N THR A 78 4.49 7.13 -3.83
CA THR A 78 5.39 6.85 -4.95
C THR A 78 6.82 7.19 -4.56
N PRO A 79 7.73 6.22 -4.58
CA PRO A 79 9.12 6.42 -4.20
C PRO A 79 9.87 7.32 -5.18
N ALA A 80 10.87 8.06 -4.69
CA ALA A 80 11.87 8.66 -5.58
C ALA A 80 13.00 7.64 -5.85
N PRO A 81 13.56 7.56 -7.06
CA PRO A 81 14.69 6.68 -7.34
C PRO A 81 15.89 6.88 -6.40
N SER A 82 16.12 8.13 -5.94
CA SER A 82 17.17 8.48 -4.97
C SER A 82 16.99 7.84 -3.59
N ASP A 83 15.78 7.44 -3.23
CA ASP A 83 15.48 6.83 -1.94
C ASP A 83 15.46 5.29 -1.98
N ALA A 84 15.68 4.68 -3.15
CA ALA A 84 15.52 3.24 -3.36
C ALA A 84 16.27 2.38 -2.33
N ALA A 85 17.53 2.70 -2.04
CA ALA A 85 18.32 1.96 -1.05
C ALA A 85 17.73 2.03 0.36
N ARG A 86 17.20 3.18 0.76
CA ARG A 86 16.56 3.37 2.07
C ARG A 86 15.22 2.64 2.14
N ILE A 87 14.47 2.63 1.04
CA ILE A 87 13.18 1.94 0.93
C ILE A 87 13.38 0.44 1.07
N VAL A 88 14.27 -0.14 0.28
CA VAL A 88 14.59 -1.57 0.33
C VAL A 88 15.09 -2.00 1.73
N ALA A 89 15.84 -1.13 2.41
CA ALA A 89 16.37 -1.42 3.74
C ALA A 89 15.31 -1.40 4.85
N CYS A 90 14.15 -0.74 4.65
CA CYS A 90 13.19 -0.54 5.73
C CYS A 90 11.75 -0.94 5.42
N CYS A 91 11.40 -1.14 4.16
CA CYS A 91 10.05 -1.45 3.72
C CYS A 91 10.00 -2.81 3.03
N ASP A 92 8.99 -3.59 3.34
CA ASP A 92 8.76 -4.88 2.70
C ASP A 92 8.08 -4.71 1.33
N LEU A 93 7.32 -3.62 1.18
CA LEU A 93 6.54 -3.34 -0.02
C LEU A 93 6.44 -1.83 -0.28
N SER A 94 6.42 -1.43 -1.56
CA SER A 94 6.14 -0.05 -1.97
C SER A 94 5.14 0.04 -3.11
N LEU A 95 4.34 1.15 -3.12
CA LEU A 95 3.43 1.49 -4.21
C LEU A 95 4.19 2.26 -5.28
N ASN A 96 4.05 1.89 -6.55
CA ASN A 96 4.86 2.40 -7.64
C ASN A 96 4.03 2.80 -8.86
N SER A 97 4.45 3.88 -9.53
CA SER A 97 3.79 4.46 -10.70
C SER A 97 4.76 4.77 -11.85
N GLU A 98 6.03 4.39 -11.72
CA GLU A 98 7.07 4.76 -12.67
C GLU A 98 8.10 3.64 -12.84
N GLU A 99 8.41 3.28 -14.09
CA GLU A 99 9.42 2.27 -14.43
C GLU A 99 10.82 2.62 -13.90
N ALA A 100 11.21 3.90 -13.97
CA ALA A 100 12.53 4.34 -13.50
C ALA A 100 12.73 4.03 -12.02
N THR A 101 11.68 4.19 -11.21
CA THR A 101 11.69 3.88 -9.78
C THR A 101 11.79 2.37 -9.55
N ILE A 102 11.04 1.57 -10.31
CA ILE A 102 11.07 0.09 -10.20
C ILE A 102 12.47 -0.44 -10.52
N ARG A 103 13.14 0.09 -11.55
CA ARG A 103 14.53 -0.25 -11.89
C ARG A 103 15.51 0.16 -10.78
N ALA A 104 15.32 1.32 -10.14
CA ALA A 104 16.15 1.76 -9.03
C ALA A 104 15.97 0.85 -7.79
N LEU A 105 14.73 0.41 -7.52
CA LEU A 105 14.43 -0.55 -6.45
C LEU A 105 15.08 -1.93 -6.72
N ASP A 106 15.04 -2.42 -7.97
CA ASP A 106 15.74 -3.66 -8.36
C ASP A 106 17.25 -3.57 -8.09
N ALA A 107 17.86 -2.46 -8.53
CA ALA A 107 19.31 -2.25 -8.32
C ALA A 107 19.65 -2.20 -6.82
N ALA A 108 18.85 -1.50 -6.01
CA ALA A 108 19.03 -1.43 -4.57
C ALA A 108 18.80 -2.78 -3.88
N ALA A 109 17.77 -3.54 -4.29
CA ALA A 109 17.46 -4.85 -3.75
C ALA A 109 18.57 -5.87 -4.08
N ARG A 110 19.14 -5.81 -5.29
CA ARG A 110 20.31 -6.59 -5.67
C ARG A 110 21.51 -6.29 -4.76
N GLU A 111 21.80 -5.03 -4.50
CA GLU A 111 22.90 -4.62 -3.61
C GLU A 111 22.67 -5.07 -2.16
N ALA A 112 21.42 -5.06 -1.71
CA ALA A 112 21.02 -5.54 -0.39
C ALA A 112 20.92 -7.08 -0.29
N GLY A 113 20.96 -7.81 -1.42
CA GLY A 113 20.81 -9.26 -1.47
C GLY A 113 19.40 -9.75 -1.10
N CYS A 114 18.38 -8.99 -1.44
CA CYS A 114 16.98 -9.31 -1.15
C CYS A 114 16.09 -9.11 -2.38
N VAL A 115 14.80 -9.44 -2.22
CA VAL A 115 13.73 -9.15 -3.19
C VAL A 115 12.81 -8.10 -2.57
N HIS A 116 12.44 -7.08 -3.33
CA HIS A 116 11.52 -6.04 -2.89
C HIS A 116 10.16 -6.18 -3.57
N LYS A 117 9.09 -6.12 -2.78
CA LYS A 117 7.70 -6.22 -3.30
C LYS A 117 7.23 -4.88 -3.83
N VAL A 118 6.62 -4.90 -5.01
CA VAL A 118 6.00 -3.71 -5.63
C VAL A 118 4.52 -3.94 -5.91
N VAL A 119 3.72 -2.93 -5.65
CA VAL A 119 2.34 -2.81 -6.13
C VAL A 119 2.31 -1.71 -7.17
N LEU A 120 1.79 -2.00 -8.36
CA LEU A 120 1.63 -1.01 -9.42
C LEU A 120 0.33 -0.25 -9.23
N MET A 121 0.41 1.08 -9.28
CA MET A 121 -0.75 1.93 -9.08
C MET A 121 -1.43 2.24 -10.41
N TYR A 122 -2.77 2.15 -10.42
CA TYR A 122 -3.61 2.53 -11.54
C TYR A 122 -4.46 3.75 -11.17
N ASP A 123 -4.47 4.77 -12.03
CA ASP A 123 -5.23 6.00 -11.79
C ASP A 123 -6.68 5.82 -12.22
N LEU A 124 -7.59 5.93 -11.28
CA LEU A 124 -9.04 5.86 -11.50
C LEU A 124 -9.70 7.25 -11.63
N GLY A 125 -8.93 8.25 -12.09
CA GLY A 125 -9.39 9.60 -12.29
C GLY A 125 -9.03 10.57 -11.14
N ASP A 126 -8.26 10.11 -10.15
CA ASP A 126 -7.77 10.96 -9.04
C ASP A 126 -6.64 11.89 -9.50
N LEU A 127 -5.97 11.57 -10.61
CA LEU A 127 -4.86 12.30 -11.23
C LEU A 127 -3.72 12.62 -10.24
N ARG A 128 -3.49 11.72 -9.34
CA ARG A 128 -2.49 11.87 -8.28
C ARG A 128 -1.28 11.00 -8.50
N GLU A 129 -1.50 9.72 -8.75
CA GLU A 129 -0.47 8.71 -8.95
C GLU A 129 -1.07 7.50 -9.66
N GLY A 130 -0.27 6.78 -10.39
CA GLY A 130 -0.68 5.59 -11.13
C GLY A 130 -0.54 5.75 -12.63
N PHE A 131 -0.51 4.62 -13.31
CA PHE A 131 -0.63 4.55 -14.75
C PHE A 131 -2.07 4.89 -15.15
N VAL A 132 -2.24 5.75 -16.13
CA VAL A 132 -3.57 6.21 -16.59
C VAL A 132 -4.17 5.29 -17.64
N ASP A 133 -3.33 4.42 -18.21
CA ASP A 133 -3.67 3.49 -19.28
C ASP A 133 -3.32 2.06 -18.86
N ALA A 134 -4.20 1.10 -19.19
CA ALA A 134 -3.99 -0.30 -18.84
C ALA A 134 -2.80 -0.92 -19.58
N ASP A 135 -2.50 -0.48 -20.81
CA ASP A 135 -1.37 -0.98 -21.58
C ASP A 135 -0.04 -0.49 -20.97
N GLU A 136 0.02 0.74 -20.48
CA GLU A 136 1.17 1.26 -19.72
C GLU A 136 1.39 0.46 -18.42
N LEU A 137 0.31 0.17 -17.69
CA LEU A 137 0.40 -0.66 -16.49
C LEU A 137 0.88 -2.08 -16.81
N LEU A 138 0.38 -2.69 -17.89
CA LEU A 138 0.84 -4.00 -18.35
C LEU A 138 2.32 -3.99 -18.76
N ALA A 139 2.80 -2.92 -19.39
CA ALA A 139 4.22 -2.76 -19.71
C ALA A 139 5.08 -2.69 -18.43
N ALA A 140 4.63 -1.94 -17.42
CA ALA A 140 5.30 -1.88 -16.11
C ALA A 140 5.23 -3.22 -15.35
N ALA A 141 4.13 -3.96 -15.48
CA ALA A 141 4.01 -5.30 -14.93
C ALA A 141 5.01 -6.26 -15.59
N LYS A 142 5.12 -6.25 -16.92
CA LYS A 142 6.11 -7.00 -17.66
C LYS A 142 7.53 -6.69 -17.20
N LEU A 143 7.86 -5.40 -17.09
CA LEU A 143 9.15 -4.98 -16.56
C LEU A 143 9.40 -5.55 -15.18
N SER A 144 8.43 -5.44 -14.27
CA SER A 144 8.55 -5.95 -12.90
C SER A 144 8.80 -7.45 -12.85
N MET A 145 8.17 -8.23 -13.76
CA MET A 145 8.36 -9.68 -13.88
C MET A 145 9.73 -10.06 -14.46
N GLU A 146 10.35 -9.17 -15.26
CA GLU A 146 11.68 -9.39 -15.85
C GLU A 146 12.84 -9.03 -14.88
N LEU A 147 12.56 -8.26 -13.82
CA LEU A 147 13.56 -7.79 -12.86
C LEU A 147 13.77 -8.82 -11.73
N PRO A 148 14.99 -9.38 -11.57
CA PRO A 148 15.21 -10.53 -10.71
C PRO A 148 15.10 -10.25 -9.21
N ASN A 149 15.16 -8.99 -8.79
CA ASN A 149 15.09 -8.62 -7.38
C ASN A 149 13.79 -7.85 -7.05
N ILE A 150 12.81 -7.91 -7.96
CA ILE A 150 11.47 -7.36 -7.77
C ILE A 150 10.44 -8.48 -7.76
N GLU A 151 9.51 -8.42 -6.83
CA GLU A 151 8.29 -9.23 -6.81
C GLU A 151 7.10 -8.33 -7.14
N LEU A 152 6.40 -8.62 -8.23
CA LEU A 152 5.15 -7.96 -8.56
C LEU A 152 4.04 -8.51 -7.63
N ALA A 153 3.83 -7.82 -6.51
CA ALA A 153 2.92 -8.25 -5.46
C ALA A 153 1.45 -7.88 -5.71
N GLY A 154 1.19 -6.88 -6.54
CA GLY A 154 -0.20 -6.46 -6.75
C GLY A 154 -0.42 -5.27 -7.66
N VAL A 155 -1.70 -4.90 -7.77
CA VAL A 155 -2.19 -3.68 -8.41
C VAL A 155 -3.04 -2.90 -7.41
N GLY A 156 -2.96 -1.57 -7.45
CA GLY A 156 -3.71 -0.73 -6.54
C GLY A 156 -4.18 0.57 -7.14
N ALA A 157 -5.09 1.24 -6.44
CA ALA A 157 -5.52 2.60 -6.74
C ALA A 157 -5.72 3.40 -5.44
N ASN A 158 -5.54 4.71 -5.53
CA ASN A 158 -5.89 5.63 -4.44
C ASN A 158 -7.01 6.57 -4.88
N LEU A 159 -7.98 6.79 -4.01
CA LEU A 159 -9.11 7.68 -4.23
C LEU A 159 -9.37 8.53 -2.98
N ASN A 160 -9.94 9.70 -3.17
CA ASN A 160 -10.47 10.59 -2.11
C ASN A 160 -9.47 11.12 -1.06
N CYS A 161 -8.24 10.69 -1.05
CA CYS A 161 -7.27 11.12 -0.03
C CYS A 161 -6.76 12.56 -0.28
N LEU A 162 -6.57 12.93 -1.53
CA LEU A 162 -6.06 14.23 -1.99
C LEU A 162 -7.07 14.95 -2.88
N SER A 163 -7.85 14.23 -3.67
CA SER A 163 -8.88 14.72 -4.56
C SER A 163 -10.28 14.51 -3.96
N PHE A 164 -11.31 14.96 -4.68
CA PHE A 164 -12.70 14.70 -4.35
C PHE A 164 -13.30 13.52 -5.11
N VAL A 165 -12.46 12.71 -5.78
CA VAL A 165 -12.93 11.53 -6.51
C VAL A 165 -13.31 10.45 -5.50
N GLN A 166 -14.62 10.17 -5.41
CA GLN A 166 -15.14 9.16 -4.49
C GLN A 166 -15.00 7.76 -5.05
N PRO A 167 -14.71 6.76 -4.18
CA PRO A 167 -14.83 5.36 -4.57
C PRO A 167 -16.31 5.03 -4.88
N ASP A 168 -16.52 4.30 -5.97
CA ASP A 168 -17.83 3.78 -6.40
C ASP A 168 -17.65 2.40 -7.05
N ALA A 169 -18.78 1.73 -7.32
CA ALA A 169 -18.77 0.39 -7.87
C ALA A 169 -18.11 0.30 -9.26
N GLU A 170 -18.25 1.33 -10.09
CA GLU A 170 -17.67 1.37 -11.44
C GLU A 170 -16.12 1.42 -11.36
N LYS A 171 -15.57 2.32 -10.52
CA LYS A 171 -14.13 2.41 -10.29
C LYS A 171 -13.54 1.15 -9.69
N MET A 172 -14.26 0.54 -8.73
CA MET A 172 -13.81 -0.73 -8.15
C MET A 172 -13.84 -1.87 -9.17
N ALA A 173 -14.87 -1.93 -10.02
CA ALA A 173 -14.94 -2.91 -11.11
C ALA A 173 -13.79 -2.71 -12.12
N GLU A 174 -13.45 -1.48 -12.45
CA GLU A 174 -12.32 -1.17 -13.34
C GLU A 174 -10.99 -1.58 -12.71
N LEU A 175 -10.75 -1.30 -11.43
CA LEU A 175 -9.55 -1.77 -10.73
C LEU A 175 -9.44 -3.30 -10.77
N ILE A 176 -10.53 -3.99 -10.48
CA ILE A 176 -10.57 -5.46 -10.53
C ILE A 176 -10.31 -5.97 -11.94
N ARG A 177 -10.89 -5.32 -12.97
CA ARG A 177 -10.65 -5.67 -14.38
C ARG A 177 -9.16 -5.58 -14.73
N VAL A 178 -8.50 -4.47 -14.38
CA VAL A 178 -7.08 -4.26 -14.67
C VAL A 178 -6.20 -5.23 -13.88
N ALA A 179 -6.51 -5.45 -12.60
CA ALA A 179 -5.80 -6.44 -11.79
C ALA A 179 -5.90 -7.86 -12.37
N ASN A 180 -7.10 -8.25 -12.87
CA ASN A 180 -7.31 -9.55 -13.50
C ASN A 180 -6.58 -9.67 -14.84
N LEU A 181 -6.42 -8.60 -15.61
CA LEU A 181 -5.59 -8.62 -16.81
C LEU A 181 -4.14 -8.99 -16.46
N VAL A 182 -3.56 -8.34 -15.45
CA VAL A 182 -2.19 -8.64 -14.97
C VAL A 182 -2.10 -10.07 -14.44
N LYS A 183 -3.05 -10.50 -13.59
CA LYS A 183 -3.08 -11.88 -13.06
C LYS A 183 -3.09 -12.92 -14.18
N THR A 184 -3.93 -12.73 -15.18
CA THR A 184 -4.11 -13.67 -16.30
C THR A 184 -2.88 -13.71 -17.17
N GLU A 185 -2.30 -12.55 -17.52
CA GLU A 185 -1.13 -12.44 -18.39
C GLU A 185 0.08 -13.14 -17.81
N TYR A 186 0.29 -13.05 -16.49
CA TYR A 186 1.49 -13.60 -15.82
C TYR A 186 1.21 -14.83 -14.96
N GLY A 187 0.00 -15.37 -14.94
CA GLY A 187 -0.34 -16.57 -14.17
C GLY A 187 -0.19 -16.39 -12.66
N LEU A 188 -0.51 -15.19 -12.13
CA LEU A 188 -0.34 -14.85 -10.72
C LEU A 188 -1.44 -15.47 -9.85
N GLY A 189 -1.07 -15.93 -8.65
CA GLY A 189 -1.92 -16.66 -7.72
C GLY A 189 -2.91 -15.80 -6.92
N ASP A 190 -3.50 -16.42 -5.90
CA ASP A 190 -4.51 -15.77 -5.03
C ASP A 190 -3.91 -14.85 -3.97
N ASP A 191 -2.60 -14.88 -3.78
CA ASP A 191 -1.82 -13.98 -2.94
C ASP A 191 -1.56 -12.62 -3.61
N PHE A 192 -1.90 -12.48 -4.91
CA PHE A 192 -1.80 -11.21 -5.63
C PHE A 192 -2.72 -10.15 -5.02
N ILE A 193 -2.12 -9.05 -4.60
CA ILE A 193 -2.80 -7.98 -3.88
C ILE A 193 -3.60 -7.11 -4.84
N VAL A 194 -4.88 -6.87 -4.52
CA VAL A 194 -5.67 -5.81 -5.12
C VAL A 194 -6.02 -4.81 -4.02
N THR A 195 -5.47 -3.59 -4.08
CA THR A 195 -5.70 -2.56 -3.07
C THR A 195 -6.32 -1.31 -3.68
N GLY A 196 -7.51 -0.94 -3.26
CA GLY A 196 -8.24 0.24 -3.75
C GLY A 196 -9.23 0.76 -2.72
N GLY A 197 -9.37 0.03 -1.60
CA GLY A 197 -10.19 0.44 -0.48
C GLY A 197 -9.42 1.36 0.46
N ASN A 198 -10.12 2.34 1.00
CA ASN A 198 -9.66 3.22 2.08
C ASN A 198 -10.83 3.55 3.02
N SER A 199 -10.61 4.43 4.01
CA SER A 199 -11.67 4.81 4.95
C SER A 199 -12.93 5.38 4.26
N ALA A 200 -12.80 6.00 3.07
CA ALA A 200 -13.93 6.54 2.32
C ALA A 200 -14.77 5.44 1.63
N SER A 201 -14.22 4.23 1.44
CA SER A 201 -14.94 3.12 0.81
C SER A 201 -15.65 2.18 1.81
N ILE A 202 -15.48 2.38 3.13
CA ILE A 202 -16.09 1.52 4.16
C ILE A 202 -17.62 1.46 4.00
N HIS A 203 -18.27 2.57 3.63
CA HIS A 203 -19.73 2.60 3.42
C HIS A 203 -20.22 1.62 2.34
N MET A 204 -19.38 1.28 1.36
CA MET A 204 -19.73 0.32 0.30
C MET A 204 -19.88 -1.11 0.80
N MET A 205 -19.31 -1.42 1.99
CA MET A 205 -19.44 -2.73 2.64
C MET A 205 -20.65 -2.78 3.57
N MET A 206 -21.28 -1.63 3.86
CA MET A 206 -22.40 -1.52 4.80
C MET A 206 -23.76 -1.48 4.10
N THR A 207 -23.77 -1.56 2.78
CA THR A 207 -24.98 -1.58 1.92
C THR A 207 -25.24 -2.97 1.38
#